data_33b1b1d15482bf93577eed3d0592d220
#
_entry.id   33b1b1d15482bf93577eed3d0592d220
#
_cell.length_a   1.000
_cell.length_b   1.000
_cell.length_c   1.000
_cell.angle_alpha   90.00
_cell.angle_beta   90.00
_cell.angle_gamma   90.00
#
_symmetry.space_group_name_H-M   'P 1'
#
loop_
_entity.id
_entity.type
_entity.pdbx_description
1 polymer ?
#
loop_
_entity_poly.entity_id
_entity_poly.type
_entity_poly.pdbx_seq_one_letter_code
_entity_poly.pdbx_strand_id
1 'polypeptide(L)'
;MKHLLNLLAAVALLIWGTHLVRTGILRVFGANLRQLISRSVSNRFTAVLSGMGVTAVVQSSTATALIVSSFVGQGLVGLPAALAVMLGADVGTSVMAVVFSLDLSWLSPLFIFVGVVLSISRKDTAVGRVGRVLIGLGLMLLALRLITESTTVLTQSPTVRTLLGALTSDLLLEIFTGAVLAVLAYSSLATVLLTATLAGSGGIPVDVALGLVVGANLGSGLLAVATTMRSNVQTRQVPLGNLFFKIMGVIIMTPLIGLWLKHVRPYVPDNASLVVLFHLAFNAVVGLVCIGLTGTVARAVQRLLPVADTQAAAGSRPRHLDPSALATPSLAISCAAREALHQADVVESMLLGLHQVIRTDDQKLAEDLRKLDDQVDELYSAIKYYMTKISREALN
;
A
#
# COMPACT_ATOMS: atom_id res chain seq x y z
N MET A 1 35.02 -2.66 -1.76
CA MET A 1 34.18 -3.88 -1.81
C MET A 1 33.40 -4.13 -0.53
N LYS A 2 34.06 -4.29 0.66
CA LYS A 2 33.39 -4.60 1.94
C LYS A 2 32.29 -3.60 2.30
N HIS A 3 32.55 -2.30 2.21
CA HIS A 3 31.56 -1.25 2.56
C HIS A 3 30.38 -1.20 1.59
N LEU A 4 30.59 -1.50 0.30
CA LEU A 4 29.50 -1.62 -0.67
C LEU A 4 28.60 -2.82 -0.35
N LEU A 5 29.18 -3.97 -0.02
CA LEU A 5 28.42 -5.16 0.40
C LEU A 5 27.62 -4.89 1.68
N ASN A 6 28.24 -4.19 2.65
CA ASN A 6 27.54 -3.79 3.89
C ASN A 6 26.37 -2.82 3.58
N LEU A 7 26.55 -1.88 2.67
CA LEU A 7 25.47 -0.99 2.24
C LEU A 7 24.31 -1.76 1.61
N LEU A 8 24.62 -2.69 0.68
CA LEU A 8 23.60 -3.54 0.05
C LEU A 8 22.87 -4.41 1.08
N ALA A 9 23.60 -5.00 2.04
CA ALA A 9 23.00 -5.76 3.13
C ALA A 9 22.10 -4.89 4.02
N ALA A 10 22.53 -3.67 4.35
CA ALA A 10 21.73 -2.73 5.13
C ALA A 10 20.44 -2.32 4.41
N VAL A 11 20.49 -2.07 3.09
CA VAL A 11 19.30 -1.79 2.26
C VAL A 11 18.35 -3.01 2.26
N ALA A 12 18.88 -4.22 2.12
CA ALA A 12 18.08 -5.44 2.19
C ALA A 12 17.41 -5.60 3.57
N LEU A 13 18.10 -5.30 4.67
CA LEU A 13 17.55 -5.30 6.03
C LEU A 13 16.45 -4.24 6.20
N LEU A 14 16.59 -3.05 5.61
CA LEU A 14 15.56 -2.01 5.65
C LEU A 14 14.29 -2.49 4.94
N ILE A 15 14.41 -3.05 3.74
CA ILE A 15 13.28 -3.59 2.98
C ILE A 15 12.62 -4.75 3.73
N TRP A 16 13.41 -5.66 4.27
CA TRP A 16 12.91 -6.80 5.05
C TRP A 16 12.23 -6.36 6.35
N GLY A 17 12.81 -5.42 7.06
CA GLY A 17 12.23 -4.83 8.28
C GLY A 17 10.87 -4.21 8.02
N THR A 18 10.75 -3.38 6.97
CA THR A 18 9.46 -2.79 6.58
C THR A 18 8.43 -3.86 6.20
N HIS A 19 8.85 -4.93 5.52
CA HIS A 19 7.97 -6.05 5.19
C HIS A 19 7.46 -6.78 6.44
N LEU A 20 8.34 -7.07 7.41
CA LEU A 20 7.96 -7.72 8.68
C LEU A 20 6.96 -6.87 9.48
N VAL A 21 7.19 -5.56 9.59
CA VAL A 21 6.26 -4.65 10.28
C VAL A 21 4.90 -4.68 9.61
N ARG A 22 4.85 -4.45 8.29
CA ARG A 22 3.60 -4.44 7.52
C ARG A 22 2.81 -5.73 7.68
N THR A 23 3.44 -6.86 7.44
CA THR A 23 2.76 -8.17 7.50
C THR A 23 2.34 -8.54 8.92
N GLY A 24 3.18 -8.23 9.92
CA GLY A 24 2.87 -8.46 11.31
C GLY A 24 1.66 -7.65 11.79
N ILE A 25 1.63 -6.35 11.48
CA ILE A 25 0.50 -5.47 11.84
C ILE A 25 -0.79 -5.88 11.17
N LEU A 26 -0.78 -6.20 9.86
CA LEU A 26 -1.97 -6.65 9.15
C LEU A 26 -2.51 -7.97 9.70
N ARG A 27 -1.65 -8.87 10.18
CA ARG A 27 -2.07 -10.14 10.81
C ARG A 27 -2.67 -9.93 12.21
N VAL A 28 -2.26 -8.88 12.95
CA VAL A 28 -2.75 -8.62 14.32
C VAL A 28 -4.00 -7.74 14.29
N PHE A 29 -3.97 -6.64 13.55
CA PHE A 29 -4.96 -5.57 13.60
C PHE A 29 -5.81 -5.43 12.34
N GLY A 30 -5.61 -6.26 11.31
CA GLY A 30 -6.25 -6.10 10.01
C GLY A 30 -7.79 -5.98 10.06
N ALA A 31 -8.46 -6.73 10.94
CA ALA A 31 -9.91 -6.65 11.11
C ALA A 31 -10.35 -5.29 11.72
N ASN A 32 -9.64 -4.82 12.75
CA ASN A 32 -9.94 -3.54 13.42
C ASN A 32 -9.69 -2.35 12.48
N LEU A 33 -8.61 -2.41 11.69
CA LEU A 33 -8.28 -1.39 10.69
C LEU A 33 -9.37 -1.28 9.61
N ARG A 34 -9.93 -2.43 9.19
CA ARG A 34 -11.08 -2.47 8.28
C ARG A 34 -12.31 -1.77 8.87
N GLN A 35 -12.64 -2.11 10.09
CA GLN A 35 -13.80 -1.52 10.77
C GLN A 35 -13.63 0.00 10.93
N LEU A 36 -12.41 0.47 11.20
CA LEU A 36 -12.10 1.89 11.29
C LEU A 36 -12.36 2.59 9.94
N ILE A 37 -11.83 2.05 8.84
CA ILE A 37 -12.05 2.61 7.51
C ILE A 37 -13.54 2.61 7.17
N SER A 38 -14.25 1.50 7.32
CA SER A 38 -15.65 1.37 6.93
C SER A 38 -16.59 2.34 7.68
N ARG A 39 -16.27 2.66 8.93
CA ARG A 39 -17.05 3.62 9.74
C ARG A 39 -16.73 5.09 9.43
N SER A 40 -15.58 5.37 8.85
CA SER A 40 -15.06 6.74 8.69
C SER A 40 -15.32 7.35 7.31
N VAL A 41 -15.98 6.62 6.41
CA VAL A 41 -16.18 7.05 5.01
C VAL A 41 -17.39 7.98 4.77
N SER A 42 -18.15 8.31 5.81
CA SER A 42 -19.31 9.22 5.71
C SER A 42 -18.92 10.67 5.37
N ASN A 43 -17.72 11.11 5.76
CA ASN A 43 -17.19 12.44 5.50
C ASN A 43 -15.76 12.34 4.96
N ARG A 44 -15.39 13.22 3.98
CA ARG A 44 -14.06 13.25 3.36
C ARG A 44 -12.94 13.49 4.37
N PHE A 45 -13.15 14.39 5.35
CA PHE A 45 -12.15 14.67 6.39
C PHE A 45 -11.91 13.47 7.31
N THR A 46 -12.98 12.80 7.76
CA THR A 46 -12.85 11.58 8.57
C THR A 46 -12.23 10.44 7.78
N ALA A 47 -12.50 10.36 6.48
CA ALA A 47 -11.87 9.41 5.57
C ALA A 47 -10.35 9.66 5.46
N VAL A 48 -9.92 10.91 5.29
CA VAL A 48 -8.48 11.29 5.29
C VAL A 48 -7.83 10.93 6.62
N LEU A 49 -8.44 11.29 7.76
CA LEU A 49 -7.89 11.00 9.08
C LEU A 49 -7.79 9.48 9.33
N SER A 50 -8.79 8.71 8.92
CA SER A 50 -8.74 7.25 9.04
C SER A 50 -7.66 6.63 8.15
N GLY A 51 -7.52 7.11 6.90
CA GLY A 51 -6.45 6.70 5.99
C GLY A 51 -5.06 7.01 6.57
N MET A 52 -4.89 8.20 7.13
CA MET A 52 -3.64 8.61 7.80
C MET A 52 -3.34 7.71 8.99
N GLY A 53 -4.29 7.49 9.90
CA GLY A 53 -4.10 6.66 11.09
C GLY A 53 -3.83 5.19 10.74
N VAL A 54 -4.62 4.62 9.83
CA VAL A 54 -4.41 3.22 9.37
C VAL A 54 -3.03 3.07 8.75
N THR A 55 -2.63 4.00 7.87
CA THR A 55 -1.34 3.89 7.19
C THR A 55 -0.17 4.17 8.11
N ALA A 56 -0.30 5.08 9.08
CA ALA A 56 0.73 5.27 10.11
C ALA A 56 0.98 3.97 10.90
N VAL A 57 -0.08 3.23 11.24
CA VAL A 57 0.05 1.94 11.94
C VAL A 57 0.61 0.86 11.00
N VAL A 58 0.05 0.70 9.79
CA VAL A 58 0.45 -0.35 8.82
C VAL A 58 1.80 -0.04 8.15
N GLN A 59 2.22 1.23 8.15
CA GLN A 59 3.44 1.75 7.51
C GLN A 59 3.49 1.49 5.99
N SER A 60 2.33 1.38 5.36
CA SER A 60 2.23 1.08 3.94
C SER A 60 0.96 1.64 3.32
N SER A 61 1.09 2.69 2.51
CA SER A 61 -0.03 3.23 1.71
C SER A 61 -0.51 2.23 0.65
N THR A 62 0.38 1.39 0.10
CA THR A 62 0.00 0.32 -0.83
C THR A 62 -0.88 -0.73 -0.16
N ALA A 63 -0.60 -1.13 1.09
CA ALA A 63 -1.44 -2.06 1.83
C ALA A 63 -2.82 -1.43 2.13
N THR A 64 -2.85 -0.16 2.53
CA THR A 64 -4.10 0.59 2.71
C THR A 64 -4.87 0.68 1.39
N ALA A 65 -4.19 0.91 0.26
CA ALA A 65 -4.81 0.92 -1.06
C ALA A 65 -5.50 -0.41 -1.38
N LEU A 66 -4.85 -1.55 -1.13
CA LEU A 66 -5.44 -2.88 -1.36
C LEU A 66 -6.70 -3.11 -0.53
N ILE A 67 -6.67 -2.73 0.77
CA ILE A 67 -7.84 -2.84 1.65
C ILE A 67 -9.00 -1.99 1.12
N VAL A 68 -8.74 -0.71 0.84
CA VAL A 68 -9.76 0.23 0.39
C VAL A 68 -10.30 -0.13 -1.00
N SER A 69 -9.42 -0.58 -1.91
CA SER A 69 -9.77 -1.07 -3.24
C SER A 69 -10.71 -2.27 -3.17
N SER A 70 -10.45 -3.20 -2.26
CA SER A 70 -11.33 -4.35 -2.04
C SER A 70 -12.71 -3.92 -1.51
N PHE A 71 -12.79 -2.87 -0.68
CA PHE A 71 -14.08 -2.34 -0.23
C PHE A 71 -14.88 -1.69 -1.37
N VAL A 72 -14.21 -0.98 -2.27
CA VAL A 72 -14.87 -0.44 -3.47
C VAL A 72 -15.31 -1.56 -4.39
N GLY A 73 -14.48 -2.58 -4.60
CA GLY A 73 -14.81 -3.76 -5.39
C GLY A 73 -16.00 -4.55 -4.85
N GLN A 74 -16.23 -4.49 -3.53
CA GLN A 74 -17.37 -5.10 -2.85
C GLN A 74 -18.59 -4.17 -2.71
N GLY A 75 -18.50 -2.93 -3.20
CA GLY A 75 -19.58 -1.94 -3.07
C GLY A 75 -19.81 -1.43 -1.63
N LEU A 76 -18.85 -1.66 -0.71
CA LEU A 76 -18.95 -1.23 0.70
C LEU A 76 -18.59 0.25 0.86
N VAL A 77 -17.76 0.78 -0.01
CA VAL A 77 -17.26 2.16 0.03
C VAL A 77 -17.33 2.75 -1.38
N GLY A 78 -17.87 3.96 -1.49
CA GLY A 78 -17.88 4.68 -2.76
C GLY A 78 -16.47 5.17 -3.15
N LEU A 79 -16.19 5.21 -4.45
CA LEU A 79 -14.88 5.60 -4.99
C LEU A 79 -14.39 6.99 -4.49
N PRO A 80 -15.22 8.05 -4.40
CA PRO A 80 -14.76 9.35 -3.90
C PRO A 80 -14.26 9.30 -2.44
N ALA A 81 -14.93 8.52 -1.58
CA ALA A 81 -14.54 8.35 -0.19
C ALA A 81 -13.26 7.50 -0.08
N ALA A 82 -13.14 6.46 -0.89
CA ALA A 82 -11.94 5.63 -1.01
C ALA A 82 -10.71 6.47 -1.41
N LEU A 83 -10.87 7.39 -2.36
CA LEU A 83 -9.82 8.31 -2.78
C LEU A 83 -9.43 9.31 -1.67
N ALA A 84 -10.39 9.75 -0.84
CA ALA A 84 -10.07 10.56 0.33
C ALA A 84 -9.26 9.76 1.38
N VAL A 85 -9.58 8.49 1.60
CA VAL A 85 -8.76 7.59 2.45
C VAL A 85 -7.34 7.50 1.89
N MET A 86 -7.16 7.42 0.56
CA MET A 86 -5.84 7.32 -0.06
C MET A 86 -4.99 8.59 0.13
N LEU A 87 -5.60 9.78 0.03
CA LEU A 87 -4.89 11.02 0.35
C LEU A 87 -4.38 11.02 1.80
N GLY A 88 -5.21 10.56 2.74
CA GLY A 88 -4.79 10.38 4.13
C GLY A 88 -3.69 9.32 4.29
N ALA A 89 -3.78 8.22 3.57
CA ALA A 89 -2.79 7.15 3.59
C ALA A 89 -1.39 7.64 3.17
N ASP A 90 -1.33 8.50 2.17
CA ASP A 90 -0.08 9.08 1.70
C ASP A 90 0.53 10.05 2.73
N VAL A 91 -0.29 10.87 3.38
CA VAL A 91 0.16 11.71 4.52
C VAL A 91 0.63 10.81 5.69
N GLY A 92 -0.11 9.75 6.01
CA GLY A 92 0.27 8.80 7.07
C GLY A 92 1.64 8.15 6.85
N THR A 93 1.95 7.79 5.60
CA THR A 93 3.29 7.28 5.23
C THR A 93 4.38 8.35 5.49
N SER A 94 4.12 9.60 5.12
CA SER A 94 5.10 10.67 5.30
C SER A 94 5.29 11.07 6.77
N VAL A 95 4.25 11.02 7.58
CA VAL A 95 4.37 11.17 9.04
C VAL A 95 5.27 10.09 9.63
N MET A 96 5.13 8.83 9.19
CA MET A 96 6.00 7.75 9.66
C MET A 96 7.45 7.92 9.19
N ALA A 97 7.69 8.48 8.00
CA ALA A 97 9.04 8.84 7.58
C ALA A 97 9.68 9.86 8.53
N VAL A 98 8.92 10.87 9.00
CA VAL A 98 9.39 11.82 10.03
C VAL A 98 9.72 11.10 11.33
N VAL A 99 8.85 10.21 11.80
CA VAL A 99 9.10 9.45 13.05
C VAL A 99 10.39 8.63 12.95
N PHE A 100 10.62 7.95 11.82
CA PHE A 100 11.83 7.14 11.62
C PHE A 100 13.09 7.95 11.30
N SER A 101 12.96 9.23 10.95
CA SER A 101 14.13 10.13 10.81
C SER A 101 14.68 10.63 12.14
N LEU A 102 13.91 10.48 13.22
CA LEU A 102 14.43 10.73 14.57
C LEU A 102 15.49 9.68 14.92
N ASP A 103 16.54 10.09 15.59
CA ASP A 103 17.61 9.16 16.03
C ASP A 103 17.12 8.24 17.16
N LEU A 104 16.40 7.20 16.73
CA LEU A 104 15.91 6.12 17.59
C LEU A 104 16.78 4.85 17.47
N SER A 105 17.97 4.96 16.91
CA SER A 105 18.85 3.83 16.63
C SER A 105 19.22 3.04 17.89
N TRP A 106 19.29 3.69 19.05
CA TRP A 106 19.54 3.07 20.35
C TRP A 106 18.44 2.08 20.77
N LEU A 107 17.21 2.21 20.27
CA LEU A 107 16.11 1.25 20.52
C LEU A 107 16.23 -0.04 19.71
N SER A 108 17.05 -0.06 18.64
CA SER A 108 17.16 -1.23 17.77
C SER A 108 17.50 -2.53 18.52
N PRO A 109 18.54 -2.59 19.37
CA PRO A 109 18.87 -3.83 20.10
C PRO A 109 17.74 -4.28 21.03
N LEU A 110 17.05 -3.32 21.68
CA LEU A 110 15.93 -3.61 22.57
C LEU A 110 14.75 -4.21 21.79
N PHE A 111 14.38 -3.61 20.66
CA PHE A 111 13.28 -4.11 19.84
C PHE A 111 13.56 -5.50 19.25
N ILE A 112 14.79 -5.74 18.79
CA ILE A 112 15.20 -7.06 18.31
C ILE A 112 15.13 -8.08 19.44
N PHE A 113 15.74 -7.80 20.60
CA PHE A 113 15.78 -8.73 21.71
C PHE A 113 14.38 -9.09 22.22
N VAL A 114 13.58 -8.08 22.59
CA VAL A 114 12.21 -8.29 23.07
C VAL A 114 11.36 -8.96 22.00
N GLY A 115 11.50 -8.53 20.75
CA GLY A 115 10.79 -9.09 19.62
C GLY A 115 11.08 -10.58 19.40
N VAL A 116 12.35 -10.98 19.48
CA VAL A 116 12.76 -12.39 19.36
C VAL A 116 12.20 -13.21 20.51
N VAL A 117 12.35 -12.74 21.77
CA VAL A 117 11.81 -13.44 22.95
C VAL A 117 10.30 -13.65 22.82
N LEU A 118 9.54 -12.62 22.47
CA LEU A 118 8.08 -12.72 22.30
C LEU A 118 7.70 -13.64 21.13
N SER A 119 8.42 -13.53 20.00
CA SER A 119 8.13 -14.32 18.81
C SER A 119 8.35 -15.81 19.03
N ILE A 120 9.40 -16.20 19.77
CA ILE A 120 9.71 -17.61 20.06
C ILE A 120 8.83 -18.14 21.18
N SER A 121 8.66 -17.39 22.29
CA SER A 121 7.92 -17.84 23.48
C SER A 121 6.42 -17.97 23.25
N ARG A 122 5.84 -17.22 22.28
CA ARG A 122 4.40 -17.15 22.03
C ARG A 122 4.05 -17.25 20.53
N LYS A 123 4.70 -18.20 19.84
CA LYS A 123 4.79 -18.31 18.37
C LYS A 123 3.45 -18.13 17.63
N ASP A 124 2.36 -18.74 18.07
CA ASP A 124 1.08 -18.75 17.36
C ASP A 124 0.04 -17.79 17.96
N THR A 125 0.46 -16.92 18.87
CA THR A 125 -0.41 -15.95 19.54
C THR A 125 -0.31 -14.55 18.93
N ALA A 126 -1.26 -13.66 19.27
CA ALA A 126 -1.15 -12.23 18.94
C ALA A 126 0.14 -11.61 19.48
N VAL A 127 0.60 -12.03 20.67
CA VAL A 127 1.83 -11.55 21.29
C VAL A 127 3.06 -11.94 20.47
N GLY A 128 3.13 -13.19 19.98
CA GLY A 128 4.23 -13.62 19.10
C GLY A 128 4.26 -12.85 17.77
N ARG A 129 3.07 -12.51 17.21
CA ARG A 129 2.98 -11.66 16.03
C ARG A 129 3.45 -10.23 16.30
N VAL A 130 3.12 -9.64 17.46
CA VAL A 130 3.67 -8.35 17.90
C VAL A 130 5.19 -8.44 18.04
N GLY A 131 5.72 -9.55 18.54
CA GLY A 131 7.16 -9.80 18.56
C GLY A 131 7.82 -9.67 17.18
N ARG A 132 7.20 -10.19 16.13
CA ARG A 132 7.69 -10.02 14.74
C ARG A 132 7.67 -8.55 14.28
N VAL A 133 6.66 -7.78 14.68
CA VAL A 133 6.61 -6.34 14.40
C VAL A 133 7.79 -5.63 15.06
N LEU A 134 8.09 -5.95 16.34
CA LEU A 134 9.24 -5.38 17.06
C LEU A 134 10.57 -5.76 16.40
N ILE A 135 10.73 -7.01 15.95
CA ILE A 135 11.92 -7.42 15.18
C ILE A 135 12.05 -6.54 13.93
N GLY A 136 10.95 -6.38 13.18
CA GLY A 136 10.94 -5.56 11.95
C GLY A 136 11.34 -4.10 12.24
N LEU A 137 10.78 -3.47 13.26
CA LEU A 137 11.14 -2.12 13.69
C LEU A 137 12.62 -2.03 14.09
N GLY A 138 13.11 -2.99 14.87
CA GLY A 138 14.52 -3.03 15.26
C GLY A 138 15.46 -3.19 14.07
N LEU A 139 15.11 -4.05 13.10
CA LEU A 139 15.88 -4.22 11.86
C LEU A 139 15.88 -2.96 10.99
N MET A 140 14.77 -2.22 10.92
CA MET A 140 14.70 -0.94 10.20
C MET A 140 15.67 0.08 10.82
N LEU A 141 15.62 0.25 12.14
CA LEU A 141 16.52 1.18 12.86
C LEU A 141 17.99 0.77 12.71
N LEU A 142 18.30 -0.52 12.82
CA LEU A 142 19.64 -1.05 12.58
C LEU A 142 20.11 -0.76 11.15
N ALA A 143 19.23 -0.99 10.17
CA ALA A 143 19.55 -0.76 8.77
C ALA A 143 19.89 0.71 8.49
N LEU A 144 19.11 1.66 9.00
CA LEU A 144 19.37 3.09 8.84
C LEU A 144 20.74 3.47 9.42
N ARG A 145 21.10 2.95 10.58
CA ARG A 145 22.42 3.13 11.18
C ARG A 145 23.54 2.55 10.30
N LEU A 146 23.40 1.30 9.83
CA LEU A 146 24.39 0.65 8.98
C LEU A 146 24.56 1.33 7.63
N ILE A 147 23.48 1.91 7.06
CA ILE A 147 23.53 2.72 5.83
C ILE A 147 24.38 3.96 6.10
N THR A 148 24.12 4.69 7.18
CA THR A 148 24.91 5.88 7.58
C THR A 148 26.39 5.55 7.73
N GLU A 149 26.73 4.52 8.52
CA GLU A 149 28.10 4.07 8.77
C GLU A 149 28.81 3.69 7.46
N SER A 150 28.16 2.90 6.60
CA SER A 150 28.73 2.44 5.34
C SER A 150 28.93 3.60 4.34
N THR A 151 27.96 4.51 4.26
CA THR A 151 27.99 5.65 3.34
C THR A 151 29.06 6.66 3.74
N THR A 152 29.20 6.98 5.02
CA THR A 152 30.22 7.91 5.51
C THR A 152 31.62 7.46 5.13
N VAL A 153 31.92 6.16 5.20
CA VAL A 153 33.23 5.61 4.77
C VAL A 153 33.38 5.69 3.25
N LEU A 154 32.34 5.37 2.47
CA LEU A 154 32.38 5.43 1.02
C LEU A 154 32.59 6.84 0.49
N THR A 155 31.95 7.85 1.08
CA THR A 155 32.06 9.26 0.67
C THR A 155 33.40 9.91 1.00
N GLN A 156 34.23 9.29 1.86
CA GLN A 156 35.61 9.71 2.09
C GLN A 156 36.54 9.39 0.91
N SER A 157 36.16 8.45 0.02
CA SER A 157 36.93 8.09 -1.17
C SER A 157 36.88 9.21 -2.23
N PRO A 158 38.04 9.70 -2.72
CA PRO A 158 38.09 10.70 -3.80
C PRO A 158 37.34 10.26 -5.06
N THR A 159 37.50 8.99 -5.43
CA THR A 159 36.83 8.39 -6.60
C THR A 159 35.32 8.43 -6.48
N VAL A 160 34.79 8.10 -5.29
CA VAL A 160 33.33 8.16 -5.03
C VAL A 160 32.83 9.59 -5.10
N ARG A 161 33.55 10.55 -4.52
CA ARG A 161 33.19 11.98 -4.62
C ARG A 161 33.15 12.49 -6.07
N THR A 162 34.11 12.10 -6.90
CA THR A 162 34.12 12.46 -8.32
C THR A 162 32.95 11.87 -9.05
N LEU A 163 32.61 10.59 -8.79
CA LEU A 163 31.45 9.93 -9.38
C LEU A 163 30.13 10.56 -8.92
N LEU A 164 29.99 10.88 -7.63
CA LEU A 164 28.80 11.53 -7.09
C LEU A 164 28.66 12.96 -7.63
N GLY A 165 29.75 13.69 -7.83
CA GLY A 165 29.74 15.00 -8.45
C GLY A 165 29.42 14.99 -9.96
N ALA A 166 29.63 13.84 -10.61
CA ALA A 166 29.25 13.64 -12.01
C ALA A 166 27.79 13.14 -12.18
N LEU A 167 27.13 12.70 -11.10
CA LEU A 167 25.70 12.49 -11.04
C LEU A 167 25.03 13.88 -11.05
N THR A 168 25.06 14.50 -12.20
CA THR A 168 24.45 15.81 -12.43
C THR A 168 22.95 15.67 -12.45
N SER A 169 22.33 16.54 -11.75
CA SER A 169 20.96 17.04 -11.67
C SER A 169 20.12 16.94 -12.95
N ASP A 170 19.89 15.73 -13.45
CA ASP A 170 18.79 15.47 -14.38
C ASP A 170 17.57 15.05 -13.55
N LEU A 171 16.73 16.02 -13.29
CA LEU A 171 15.54 15.84 -12.46
C LEU A 171 14.60 14.74 -12.96
N LEU A 172 14.50 14.53 -14.27
CA LEU A 172 13.68 13.44 -14.84
C LEU A 172 14.30 12.08 -14.52
N LEU A 173 15.63 11.98 -14.61
CA LEU A 173 16.34 10.74 -14.24
C LEU A 173 16.22 10.45 -12.74
N GLU A 174 16.27 11.48 -11.89
CA GLU A 174 16.09 11.36 -10.44
C GLU A 174 14.68 10.85 -10.12
N ILE A 175 13.64 11.46 -10.71
CA ILE A 175 12.25 11.05 -10.54
C ILE A 175 12.06 9.60 -11.02
N PHE A 176 12.60 9.27 -12.19
CA PHE A 176 12.53 7.91 -12.72
C PHE A 176 13.20 6.89 -11.79
N THR A 177 14.43 7.21 -11.35
CA THR A 177 15.20 6.34 -10.43
C THR A 177 14.48 6.15 -9.10
N GLY A 178 13.96 7.23 -8.51
CA GLY A 178 13.16 7.16 -7.27
C GLY A 178 11.91 6.31 -7.43
N ALA A 179 11.22 6.41 -8.58
CA ALA A 179 10.06 5.58 -8.88
C ALA A 179 10.43 4.10 -9.00
N VAL A 180 11.50 3.78 -9.73
CA VAL A 180 12.00 2.41 -9.87
C VAL A 180 12.41 1.83 -8.52
N LEU A 181 13.15 2.59 -7.71
CA LEU A 181 13.55 2.14 -6.37
C LEU A 181 12.33 1.84 -5.48
N ALA A 182 11.30 2.69 -5.49
CA ALA A 182 10.10 2.46 -4.70
C ALA A 182 9.32 1.22 -5.15
N VAL A 183 9.28 0.95 -6.45
CA VAL A 183 8.68 -0.28 -6.99
C VAL A 183 9.50 -1.52 -6.62
N LEU A 184 10.82 -1.49 -6.78
CA LEU A 184 11.71 -2.60 -6.44
C LEU A 184 11.74 -2.90 -4.93
N ALA A 185 11.75 -1.86 -4.09
CA ALA A 185 11.67 -2.00 -2.64
C ALA A 185 10.27 -2.39 -2.14
N TYR A 186 9.25 -2.37 -3.01
CA TYR A 186 7.84 -2.56 -2.63
C TYR A 186 7.37 -1.59 -1.53
N SER A 187 8.06 -0.45 -1.36
CA SER A 187 7.86 0.50 -0.27
C SER A 187 8.43 1.88 -0.61
N SER A 188 7.57 2.89 -0.72
CA SER A 188 8.02 4.28 -0.81
C SER A 188 8.63 4.77 0.51
N LEU A 189 8.14 4.28 1.66
CA LEU A 189 8.71 4.62 2.97
C LEU A 189 10.17 4.20 3.05
N ALA A 190 10.49 2.95 2.70
CA ALA A 190 11.86 2.46 2.69
C ALA A 190 12.75 3.28 1.73
N THR A 191 12.24 3.61 0.55
CA THR A 191 12.96 4.43 -0.44
C THR A 191 13.23 5.84 0.08
N VAL A 192 12.24 6.49 0.68
CA VAL A 192 12.40 7.83 1.27
C VAL A 192 13.39 7.82 2.42
N LEU A 193 13.31 6.83 3.34
CA LEU A 193 14.25 6.70 4.45
C LEU A 193 15.68 6.42 3.96
N LEU A 194 15.84 5.55 2.97
CA LEU A 194 17.14 5.31 2.34
C LEU A 194 17.70 6.61 1.75
N THR A 195 16.89 7.33 0.96
CA THR A 195 17.27 8.59 0.31
C THR A 195 17.64 9.67 1.34
N ALA A 196 16.84 9.81 2.40
CA ALA A 196 17.11 10.75 3.49
C ALA A 196 18.42 10.42 4.21
N THR A 197 18.65 9.14 4.52
CA THR A 197 19.88 8.66 5.19
C THR A 197 21.11 8.91 4.31
N LEU A 198 21.01 8.65 2.99
CA LEU A 198 22.10 8.92 2.05
C LEU A 198 22.38 10.42 1.93
N ALA A 199 21.36 11.27 1.90
CA ALA A 199 21.53 12.73 1.89
C ALA A 199 22.15 13.26 3.20
N GLY A 200 21.68 12.74 4.34
CA GLY A 200 22.21 13.10 5.67
C GLY A 200 23.65 12.69 5.88
N SER A 201 24.08 11.55 5.35
CA SER A 201 25.46 11.06 5.40
C SER A 201 26.37 11.62 4.30
N GLY A 202 25.86 12.52 3.43
CA GLY A 202 26.61 13.12 2.33
C GLY A 202 26.84 12.16 1.16
N GLY A 203 26.13 11.05 1.10
CA GLY A 203 26.20 10.05 0.02
C GLY A 203 25.61 10.53 -1.30
N ILE A 204 24.61 11.40 -1.25
CA ILE A 204 24.01 12.06 -2.39
C ILE A 204 23.75 13.53 -2.09
N PRO A 205 23.79 14.44 -3.11
CA PRO A 205 23.35 15.81 -2.96
C PRO A 205 21.88 15.92 -2.55
N VAL A 206 21.52 16.96 -1.79
CA VAL A 206 20.14 17.10 -1.28
C VAL A 206 19.11 17.38 -2.37
N ASP A 207 19.49 18.11 -3.41
CA ASP A 207 18.64 18.37 -4.58
C ASP A 207 18.28 17.08 -5.32
N VAL A 208 19.27 16.19 -5.56
CA VAL A 208 19.07 14.84 -6.09
C VAL A 208 18.13 14.04 -5.18
N ALA A 209 18.32 14.12 -3.87
CA ALA A 209 17.46 13.43 -2.91
C ALA A 209 16.00 13.89 -3.00
N LEU A 210 15.73 15.16 -3.21
CA LEU A 210 14.37 15.67 -3.39
C LEU A 210 13.72 15.15 -4.67
N GLY A 211 14.45 15.07 -5.78
CA GLY A 211 13.99 14.44 -7.02
C GLY A 211 13.66 12.96 -6.85
N LEU A 212 14.53 12.21 -6.15
CA LEU A 212 14.27 10.80 -5.79
C LEU A 212 13.01 10.64 -4.93
N VAL A 213 12.72 11.55 -4.00
CA VAL A 213 11.50 11.53 -3.18
C VAL A 213 10.25 11.78 -4.01
N VAL A 214 10.29 12.73 -4.96
CA VAL A 214 9.19 12.93 -5.92
C VAL A 214 8.94 11.64 -6.69
N GLY A 215 10.01 11.01 -7.19
CA GLY A 215 9.94 9.71 -7.86
C GLY A 215 9.38 8.60 -6.98
N ALA A 216 9.80 8.51 -5.72
CA ALA A 216 9.31 7.49 -4.79
C ALA A 216 7.78 7.60 -4.55
N ASN A 217 7.26 8.83 -4.50
CA ASN A 217 5.81 9.06 -4.44
C ASN A 217 5.10 8.55 -5.69
N LEU A 218 5.61 8.85 -6.89
CA LEU A 218 5.07 8.34 -8.15
C LEU A 218 5.13 6.80 -8.21
N GLY A 219 6.27 6.22 -7.83
CA GLY A 219 6.49 4.77 -7.78
C GLY A 219 5.52 4.03 -6.88
N SER A 220 5.12 4.62 -5.74
CA SER A 220 4.11 4.04 -4.86
C SER A 220 2.73 3.94 -5.52
N GLY A 221 2.36 4.93 -6.34
CA GLY A 221 1.13 4.90 -7.13
C GLY A 221 1.18 3.82 -8.23
N LEU A 222 2.30 3.75 -8.96
CA LEU A 222 2.53 2.73 -9.99
C LEU A 222 2.49 1.31 -9.39
N LEU A 223 3.11 1.10 -8.24
CA LEU A 223 3.08 -0.17 -7.52
C LEU A 223 1.66 -0.59 -7.15
N ALA A 224 0.86 0.34 -6.61
CA ALA A 224 -0.53 0.07 -6.25
C ALA A 224 -1.37 -0.32 -7.48
N VAL A 225 -1.18 0.34 -8.61
CA VAL A 225 -1.81 -0.05 -9.88
C VAL A 225 -1.35 -1.42 -10.34
N ALA A 226 -0.04 -1.69 -10.35
CA ALA A 226 0.52 -2.96 -10.79
C ALA A 226 0.01 -4.15 -9.95
N THR A 227 -0.08 -3.98 -8.64
CA THR A 227 -0.56 -5.04 -7.73
C THR A 227 -2.05 -5.38 -7.89
N THR A 228 -2.85 -4.46 -8.46
CA THR A 228 -4.28 -4.65 -8.67
C THR A 228 -4.66 -4.98 -10.12
N MET A 229 -3.71 -5.10 -11.03
CA MET A 229 -3.99 -5.29 -12.47
C MET A 229 -4.86 -6.51 -12.78
N ARG A 230 -4.78 -7.55 -11.95
CA ARG A 230 -5.54 -8.81 -12.11
C ARG A 230 -6.87 -8.82 -11.35
N SER A 231 -7.18 -7.76 -10.61
CA SER A 231 -8.43 -7.62 -9.86
C SER A 231 -9.57 -7.12 -10.77
N ASN A 232 -10.80 -7.15 -10.26
CA ASN A 232 -11.96 -6.61 -10.97
C ASN A 232 -11.82 -5.10 -11.22
N VAL A 233 -12.60 -4.58 -12.16
CA VAL A 233 -12.52 -3.18 -12.62
C VAL A 233 -12.69 -2.20 -11.46
N GLN A 234 -13.66 -2.43 -10.58
CA GLN A 234 -13.96 -1.56 -9.43
C GLN A 234 -12.77 -1.49 -8.45
N THR A 235 -12.13 -2.62 -8.14
CA THR A 235 -10.93 -2.68 -7.30
C THR A 235 -9.77 -1.87 -7.91
N ARG A 236 -9.61 -1.88 -9.25
CA ARG A 236 -8.56 -1.15 -9.96
C ARG A 236 -8.77 0.36 -10.01
N GLN A 237 -9.99 0.84 -9.81
CA GLN A 237 -10.31 2.27 -9.87
C GLN A 237 -9.60 3.07 -8.75
N VAL A 238 -9.48 2.53 -7.55
CA VAL A 238 -8.86 3.25 -6.41
C VAL A 238 -7.36 3.52 -6.64
N PRO A 239 -6.52 2.51 -6.97
CA PRO A 239 -5.11 2.75 -7.25
C PRO A 239 -4.89 3.69 -8.44
N LEU A 240 -5.70 3.58 -9.48
CA LEU A 240 -5.62 4.49 -10.63
C LEU A 240 -5.95 5.93 -10.23
N GLY A 241 -6.99 6.16 -9.42
CA GLY A 241 -7.32 7.48 -8.92
C GLY A 241 -6.24 8.06 -8.01
N ASN A 242 -5.61 7.22 -7.17
CA ASN A 242 -4.48 7.64 -6.36
C ASN A 242 -3.24 7.99 -7.21
N LEU A 243 -3.00 7.23 -8.28
CA LEU A 243 -1.92 7.56 -9.23
C LEU A 243 -2.13 8.94 -9.88
N PHE A 244 -3.36 9.34 -10.21
CA PHE A 244 -3.64 10.70 -10.68
C PHE A 244 -3.25 11.75 -9.64
N PHE A 245 -3.53 11.55 -8.36
CA PHE A 245 -3.08 12.46 -7.32
C PHE A 245 -1.55 12.52 -7.21
N LYS A 246 -0.86 11.38 -7.37
CA LYS A 246 0.61 11.36 -7.39
C LYS A 246 1.19 12.12 -8.58
N ILE A 247 0.61 11.95 -9.78
CA ILE A 247 1.01 12.71 -10.98
C ILE A 247 0.79 14.21 -10.76
N MET A 248 -0.36 14.61 -10.21
CA MET A 248 -0.60 16.01 -9.85
C MET A 248 0.43 16.51 -8.83
N GLY A 249 0.76 15.70 -7.84
CA GLY A 249 1.81 16.01 -6.87
C GLY A 249 3.17 16.22 -7.52
N VAL A 250 3.56 15.37 -8.48
CA VAL A 250 4.79 15.55 -9.26
C VAL A 250 4.77 16.91 -10.00
N ILE A 251 3.68 17.22 -10.70
CA ILE A 251 3.55 18.47 -11.47
C ILE A 251 3.61 19.70 -10.55
N ILE A 252 2.98 19.64 -9.37
CA ILE A 252 2.95 20.77 -8.43
C ILE A 252 4.28 20.93 -7.69
N MET A 253 4.85 19.84 -7.18
CA MET A 253 5.98 19.90 -6.25
C MET A 253 7.34 19.95 -6.94
N THR A 254 7.46 19.45 -8.17
CA THR A 254 8.72 19.52 -8.93
C THR A 254 9.24 20.96 -9.11
N PRO A 255 8.45 21.93 -9.58
CA PRO A 255 8.93 23.33 -9.69
C PRO A 255 9.16 23.97 -8.31
N LEU A 256 8.60 23.44 -7.23
CA LEU A 256 8.76 23.96 -5.88
C LEU A 256 10.05 23.50 -5.19
N ILE A 257 10.81 22.54 -5.76
CA ILE A 257 12.07 22.05 -5.19
C ILE A 257 13.05 23.21 -4.95
N GLY A 258 13.24 24.09 -5.94
CA GLY A 258 14.12 25.25 -5.80
C GLY A 258 13.66 26.23 -4.72
N LEU A 259 12.35 26.46 -4.61
CA LEU A 259 11.78 27.29 -3.55
C LEU A 259 11.94 26.64 -2.16
N TRP A 260 11.78 25.32 -2.07
CA TRP A 260 12.01 24.55 -0.85
C TRP A 260 13.45 24.69 -0.36
N LEU A 261 14.41 24.49 -1.24
CA LEU A 261 15.84 24.67 -0.92
C LEU A 261 16.17 26.12 -0.53
N LYS A 262 15.56 27.10 -1.17
CA LYS A 262 15.83 28.53 -0.86
C LYS A 262 15.23 28.94 0.49
N HIS A 263 14.01 28.50 0.84
CA HIS A 263 13.27 29.04 1.96
C HIS A 263 13.23 28.11 3.20
N VAL A 264 13.32 26.78 3.03
CA VAL A 264 13.24 25.83 4.15
C VAL A 264 14.62 25.39 4.64
N ARG A 265 15.58 25.18 3.72
CA ARG A 265 16.93 24.75 4.09
C ARG A 265 17.62 25.62 5.14
N PRO A 266 17.48 26.97 5.17
CA PRO A 266 18.10 27.78 6.22
C PRO A 266 17.63 27.47 7.64
N TYR A 267 16.40 26.93 7.79
CA TYR A 267 15.80 26.58 9.08
C TYR A 267 15.97 25.10 9.45
N VAL A 268 16.34 24.27 8.47
CA VAL A 268 16.53 22.82 8.64
C VAL A 268 17.91 22.45 8.07
N PRO A 269 18.98 22.60 8.87
CA PRO A 269 20.35 22.39 8.40
C PRO A 269 20.67 20.91 8.15
N ASP A 270 19.95 19.97 8.80
CA ASP A 270 20.14 18.55 8.58
C ASP A 270 19.46 18.09 7.28
N ASN A 271 20.27 17.56 6.35
CA ASN A 271 19.78 17.12 5.05
C ASN A 271 18.78 15.95 5.12
N ALA A 272 18.92 15.04 6.07
CA ALA A 272 17.98 13.92 6.23
C ALA A 272 16.59 14.44 6.63
N SER A 273 16.53 15.31 7.64
CA SER A 273 15.30 15.97 8.07
C SER A 273 14.67 16.82 6.96
N LEU A 274 15.49 17.54 6.17
CA LEU A 274 15.02 18.35 5.06
C LEU A 274 14.30 17.50 3.98
N VAL A 275 14.85 16.34 3.65
CA VAL A 275 14.30 15.39 2.68
C VAL A 275 12.99 14.81 3.19
N VAL A 276 12.93 14.40 4.47
CA VAL A 276 11.72 13.82 5.07
C VAL A 276 10.60 14.84 5.21
N LEU A 277 10.93 16.07 5.61
CA LEU A 277 9.97 17.18 5.68
C LEU A 277 9.43 17.54 4.28
N PHE A 278 10.26 17.48 3.25
CA PHE A 278 9.80 17.65 1.87
C PHE A 278 8.80 16.54 1.47
N HIS A 279 9.05 15.30 1.84
CA HIS A 279 8.11 14.20 1.62
C HIS A 279 6.77 14.44 2.33
N LEU A 280 6.81 14.94 3.58
CA LEU A 280 5.60 15.32 4.31
C LEU A 280 4.87 16.49 3.63
N ALA A 281 5.60 17.54 3.24
CA ALA A 281 5.03 18.69 2.53
C ALA A 281 4.40 18.28 1.19
N PHE A 282 5.06 17.39 0.43
CA PHE A 282 4.54 16.85 -0.82
C PHE A 282 3.15 16.23 -0.59
N ASN A 283 3.03 15.30 0.34
CA ASN A 283 1.77 14.58 0.56
C ASN A 283 0.71 15.48 1.24
N ALA A 284 1.10 16.40 2.12
CA ALA A 284 0.19 17.37 2.72
C ALA A 284 -0.40 18.34 1.68
N VAL A 285 0.44 18.89 0.79
CA VAL A 285 -0.01 19.79 -0.29
C VAL A 285 -0.95 19.05 -1.23
N VAL A 286 -0.57 17.84 -1.69
CA VAL A 286 -1.43 16.99 -2.53
C VAL A 286 -2.75 16.70 -1.81
N GLY A 287 -2.71 16.34 -0.52
CA GLY A 287 -3.91 16.09 0.28
C GLY A 287 -4.84 17.30 0.34
N LEU A 288 -4.29 18.48 0.65
CA LEU A 288 -5.06 19.72 0.75
C LEU A 288 -5.68 20.15 -0.60
N VAL A 289 -4.91 20.08 -1.69
CA VAL A 289 -5.37 20.46 -3.03
C VAL A 289 -6.39 19.45 -3.56
N CYS A 290 -6.14 18.16 -3.37
CA CYS A 290 -6.91 17.10 -4.03
C CYS A 290 -8.13 16.64 -3.23
N ILE A 291 -8.30 17.00 -1.94
CA ILE A 291 -9.46 16.59 -1.15
C ILE A 291 -10.79 17.06 -1.78
N GLY A 292 -10.80 18.27 -2.35
CA GLY A 292 -11.94 18.81 -3.10
C GLY A 292 -12.19 18.10 -4.44
N LEU A 293 -11.13 17.52 -5.02
CA LEU A 293 -11.16 16.92 -6.36
C LEU A 293 -11.48 15.42 -6.38
N THR A 294 -11.66 14.78 -5.22
CA THR A 294 -11.91 13.33 -5.12
C THR A 294 -13.11 12.88 -5.98
N GLY A 295 -14.21 13.66 -6.01
CA GLY A 295 -15.37 13.35 -6.85
C GLY A 295 -15.11 13.51 -8.35
N THR A 296 -14.30 14.49 -8.73
CA THR A 296 -13.93 14.73 -10.15
C THR A 296 -12.99 13.64 -10.66
N VAL A 297 -11.97 13.29 -9.87
CA VAL A 297 -11.06 12.20 -10.19
C VAL A 297 -11.80 10.86 -10.24
N ALA A 298 -12.73 10.60 -9.30
CA ALA A 298 -13.57 9.41 -9.33
C ALA A 298 -14.34 9.29 -10.63
N ARG A 299 -15.01 10.36 -11.10
CA ARG A 299 -15.72 10.38 -12.39
C ARG A 299 -14.79 10.16 -13.59
N ALA A 300 -13.61 10.76 -13.59
CA ALA A 300 -12.61 10.55 -14.62
C ALA A 300 -12.15 9.09 -14.69
N VAL A 301 -11.83 8.50 -13.54
CA VAL A 301 -11.43 7.09 -13.44
C VAL A 301 -12.55 6.14 -13.88
N GLN A 302 -13.80 6.39 -13.47
CA GLN A 302 -14.95 5.59 -13.89
C GLN A 302 -15.19 5.66 -15.39
N ARG A 303 -14.89 6.79 -16.06
CA ARG A 303 -14.93 6.90 -17.52
C ARG A 303 -13.80 6.12 -18.21
N LEU A 304 -12.60 6.10 -17.62
CA LEU A 304 -11.45 5.36 -18.16
C LEU A 304 -11.56 3.85 -17.91
N LEU A 305 -12.15 3.46 -16.79
CA LEU A 305 -12.40 2.08 -16.40
C LEU A 305 -13.90 1.90 -16.12
N PRO A 306 -14.74 1.88 -17.17
CA PRO A 306 -16.18 1.69 -17.01
C PRO A 306 -16.46 0.28 -16.48
N VAL A 307 -17.30 0.21 -15.46
CA VAL A 307 -17.88 -1.06 -15.03
C VAL A 307 -18.95 -1.41 -16.04
N ALA A 308 -18.72 -2.43 -16.87
CA ALA A 308 -19.75 -2.91 -17.75
C ALA A 308 -20.95 -3.38 -16.90
N ASP A 309 -22.14 -2.92 -17.25
CA ASP A 309 -23.40 -3.45 -16.69
C ASP A 309 -23.59 -4.88 -17.19
N THR A 310 -22.82 -5.79 -16.61
CA THR A 310 -22.87 -7.23 -16.91
C THR A 310 -24.02 -7.89 -16.13
N GLN A 311 -25.17 -7.25 -16.02
CA GLN A 311 -26.36 -7.93 -15.50
C GLN A 311 -26.86 -9.06 -16.44
N ALA A 312 -26.46 -9.05 -17.72
CA ALA A 312 -26.91 -10.04 -18.69
C ALA A 312 -25.98 -11.24 -18.91
N ALA A 313 -24.70 -11.19 -18.44
CA ALA A 313 -23.74 -12.30 -18.61
C ALA A 313 -23.15 -12.78 -17.28
N ALA A 314 -23.76 -12.42 -16.16
CA ALA A 314 -23.19 -12.56 -14.81
C ALA A 314 -23.60 -13.86 -14.11
N GLY A 315 -24.02 -14.86 -14.86
CA GLY A 315 -24.50 -16.12 -14.29
C GLY A 315 -23.43 -16.92 -13.56
N SER A 316 -22.25 -17.12 -14.13
CA SER A 316 -21.35 -18.20 -13.69
C SER A 316 -20.02 -17.77 -13.07
N ARG A 317 -19.67 -16.48 -13.04
CA ARG A 317 -18.34 -16.06 -12.55
C ARG A 317 -18.36 -15.52 -11.13
N PRO A 318 -17.37 -15.90 -10.28
CA PRO A 318 -17.22 -15.34 -8.94
C PRO A 318 -17.12 -13.81 -8.99
N ARG A 319 -17.88 -13.11 -8.13
CA ARG A 319 -17.97 -11.64 -8.09
C ARG A 319 -17.07 -11.04 -7.02
N HIS A 320 -16.87 -11.76 -5.91
CA HIS A 320 -16.25 -11.24 -4.69
C HIS A 320 -14.89 -11.85 -4.35
N LEU A 321 -14.44 -12.89 -5.08
CA LEU A 321 -13.14 -13.53 -4.84
C LEU A 321 -12.01 -12.69 -5.44
N ASP A 322 -11.46 -11.77 -4.63
CA ASP A 322 -10.38 -10.87 -5.05
C ASP A 322 -9.01 -11.51 -4.80
N PRO A 323 -8.20 -11.81 -5.85
CA PRO A 323 -6.85 -12.35 -5.69
C PRO A 323 -5.91 -11.43 -4.90
N SER A 324 -6.10 -10.10 -4.97
CA SER A 324 -5.27 -9.13 -4.24
C SER A 324 -5.50 -9.17 -2.73
N ALA A 325 -6.69 -9.63 -2.31
CA ALA A 325 -7.04 -9.78 -0.91
C ALA A 325 -6.30 -10.93 -0.21
N LEU A 326 -5.73 -11.90 -0.96
CA LEU A 326 -5.02 -13.06 -0.39
C LEU A 326 -3.86 -12.65 0.51
N ALA A 327 -3.17 -11.54 0.21
CA ALA A 327 -2.12 -11.00 1.05
C ALA A 327 -2.60 -10.58 2.46
N THR A 328 -3.91 -10.46 2.68
CA THR A 328 -4.53 -10.08 3.96
C THR A 328 -5.58 -11.13 4.34
N PRO A 329 -5.24 -12.16 5.15
CA PRO A 329 -6.11 -13.32 5.41
C PRO A 329 -7.53 -12.96 5.87
N SER A 330 -7.68 -11.97 6.75
CA SER A 330 -9.00 -11.50 7.23
C SER A 330 -9.84 -10.88 6.11
N LEU A 331 -9.21 -10.23 5.14
CA LEU A 331 -9.86 -9.67 3.96
C LEU A 331 -10.28 -10.79 3.00
N ALA A 332 -9.37 -11.72 2.75
CA ALA A 332 -9.64 -12.85 1.90
C ALA A 332 -10.81 -13.72 2.42
N ILE A 333 -10.85 -14.00 3.72
CA ILE A 333 -11.98 -14.71 4.36
C ILE A 333 -13.30 -13.96 4.15
N SER A 334 -13.30 -12.63 4.25
CA SER A 334 -14.53 -11.85 4.02
C SER A 334 -14.96 -11.84 2.55
N CYS A 335 -14.01 -11.87 1.62
CA CYS A 335 -14.32 -12.04 0.20
C CYS A 335 -14.96 -13.41 -0.06
N ALA A 336 -14.41 -14.48 0.53
CA ALA A 336 -14.97 -15.82 0.45
C ALA A 336 -16.37 -15.92 1.09
N ALA A 337 -16.58 -15.33 2.26
CA ALA A 337 -17.87 -15.30 2.93
C ALA A 337 -18.94 -14.57 2.09
N ARG A 338 -18.56 -13.48 1.43
CA ARG A 338 -19.46 -12.74 0.56
C ARG A 338 -19.81 -13.50 -0.72
N GLU A 339 -18.86 -14.25 -1.28
CA GLU A 339 -19.14 -15.14 -2.42
C GLU A 339 -20.06 -16.28 -2.03
N ALA A 340 -19.92 -16.83 -0.80
CA ALA A 340 -20.82 -17.84 -0.29
C ALA A 340 -22.26 -17.31 -0.09
N LEU A 341 -22.42 -16.04 0.32
CA LEU A 341 -23.73 -15.38 0.34
C LEU A 341 -24.31 -15.21 -1.06
N HIS A 342 -23.48 -14.81 -2.04
CA HIS A 342 -23.91 -14.74 -3.44
C HIS A 342 -24.34 -16.10 -3.98
N GLN A 343 -23.63 -17.17 -3.63
CA GLN A 343 -24.08 -18.55 -3.95
C GLN A 343 -25.43 -18.88 -3.31
N ALA A 344 -25.67 -18.47 -2.07
CA ALA A 344 -26.95 -18.66 -1.40
C ALA A 344 -28.10 -17.89 -2.09
N ASP A 345 -27.85 -16.67 -2.60
CA ASP A 345 -28.84 -15.89 -3.38
C ASP A 345 -29.23 -16.62 -4.68
N VAL A 346 -28.26 -17.31 -5.33
CA VAL A 346 -28.55 -18.13 -6.52
C VAL A 346 -29.42 -19.32 -6.13
N VAL A 347 -29.13 -20.04 -5.05
CA VAL A 347 -29.93 -21.15 -4.56
C VAL A 347 -31.34 -20.71 -4.17
N GLU A 348 -31.49 -19.54 -3.52
CA GLU A 348 -32.81 -18.96 -3.23
C GLU A 348 -33.61 -18.72 -4.52
N SER A 349 -32.96 -18.16 -5.55
CA SER A 349 -33.58 -17.94 -6.86
C SER A 349 -34.02 -19.25 -7.52
N MET A 350 -33.22 -20.33 -7.38
CA MET A 350 -33.58 -21.68 -7.85
C MET A 350 -34.79 -22.21 -7.13
N LEU A 351 -34.87 -22.07 -5.80
CA LEU A 351 -36.02 -22.55 -5.02
C LEU A 351 -37.33 -21.83 -5.39
N LEU A 352 -37.27 -20.52 -5.56
CA LEU A 352 -38.39 -19.69 -6.00
C LEU A 352 -38.83 -20.06 -7.42
N GLY A 353 -37.87 -20.25 -8.32
CA GLY A 353 -38.14 -20.71 -9.69
C GLY A 353 -38.76 -22.12 -9.74
N LEU A 354 -38.24 -23.05 -8.94
CA LEU A 354 -38.78 -24.43 -8.83
C LEU A 354 -40.25 -24.41 -8.38
N HIS A 355 -40.57 -23.58 -7.38
CA HIS A 355 -41.95 -23.40 -6.95
C HIS A 355 -42.87 -22.92 -8.08
N GLN A 356 -42.33 -22.01 -8.94
CA GLN A 356 -43.07 -21.50 -10.10
C GLN A 356 -43.25 -22.60 -11.18
N VAL A 357 -42.20 -23.38 -11.50
CA VAL A 357 -42.25 -24.48 -12.46
C VAL A 357 -43.33 -25.50 -12.06
N ILE A 358 -43.38 -25.87 -10.77
CA ILE A 358 -44.39 -26.85 -10.24
C ILE A 358 -45.82 -26.30 -10.44
N ARG A 359 -45.99 -24.97 -10.35
CA ARG A 359 -47.33 -24.36 -10.51
C ARG A 359 -47.76 -24.15 -11.95
N THR A 360 -46.82 -23.89 -12.87
CA THR A 360 -47.11 -23.45 -14.23
C THR A 360 -46.76 -24.51 -15.31
N ASP A 361 -46.02 -25.56 -14.95
CA ASP A 361 -45.46 -26.60 -15.83
C ASP A 361 -44.62 -26.01 -16.99
N ASP A 362 -43.89 -24.86 -16.69
CA ASP A 362 -43.05 -24.16 -17.66
C ASP A 362 -41.70 -24.87 -17.84
N GLN A 363 -41.58 -25.65 -18.92
CA GLN A 363 -40.37 -26.40 -19.27
C GLN A 363 -39.18 -25.51 -19.58
N LYS A 364 -39.40 -24.30 -20.13
CA LYS A 364 -38.30 -23.37 -20.41
C LYS A 364 -37.70 -22.84 -19.13
N LEU A 365 -38.51 -22.49 -18.16
CA LEU A 365 -38.06 -22.12 -16.81
C LEU A 365 -37.31 -23.24 -16.14
N ALA A 366 -37.74 -24.51 -16.30
CA ALA A 366 -37.03 -25.67 -15.77
C ALA A 366 -35.60 -25.82 -16.38
N GLU A 367 -35.44 -25.58 -17.68
CA GLU A 367 -34.12 -25.59 -18.32
C GLU A 367 -33.21 -24.45 -17.84
N ASP A 368 -33.78 -23.27 -17.60
CA ASP A 368 -32.99 -22.13 -17.07
C ASP A 368 -32.54 -22.38 -15.61
N LEU A 369 -33.36 -23.07 -14.80
CA LEU A 369 -32.99 -23.51 -13.44
C LEU A 369 -31.82 -24.51 -13.45
N ARG A 370 -31.74 -25.41 -14.43
CA ARG A 370 -30.59 -26.32 -14.58
C ARG A 370 -29.28 -25.57 -14.83
N LYS A 371 -29.31 -24.48 -15.59
CA LYS A 371 -28.12 -23.63 -15.80
C LYS A 371 -27.67 -22.92 -14.53
N LEU A 372 -28.61 -22.61 -13.61
CA LEU A 372 -28.29 -22.07 -12.28
C LEU A 372 -27.60 -23.09 -11.38
N ASP A 373 -27.93 -24.39 -11.53
CA ASP A 373 -27.27 -25.48 -10.81
C ASP A 373 -25.77 -25.56 -11.18
N ASP A 374 -25.46 -25.56 -12.48
CA ASP A 374 -24.08 -25.48 -12.97
C ASP A 374 -23.33 -24.26 -12.38
N GLN A 375 -24.03 -23.13 -12.25
CA GLN A 375 -23.46 -21.93 -11.65
C GLN A 375 -23.14 -22.09 -10.15
N VAL A 376 -24.01 -22.74 -9.39
CA VAL A 376 -23.77 -23.04 -7.96
C VAL A 376 -22.52 -23.88 -7.78
N ASP A 377 -22.34 -24.90 -8.65
CA ASP A 377 -21.17 -25.78 -8.62
C ASP A 377 -19.88 -25.03 -8.96
N GLU A 378 -19.92 -24.12 -9.93
CA GLU A 378 -18.79 -23.31 -10.32
C GLU A 378 -18.38 -22.34 -9.19
N LEU A 379 -19.36 -21.69 -8.54
CA LEU A 379 -19.13 -20.83 -7.38
C LEU A 379 -18.56 -21.62 -6.19
N TYR A 380 -19.09 -22.78 -5.90
CA TYR A 380 -18.57 -23.66 -4.85
C TYR A 380 -17.11 -24.03 -5.08
N SER A 381 -16.77 -24.44 -6.30
CA SER A 381 -15.42 -24.83 -6.68
C SER A 381 -14.44 -23.64 -6.57
N ALA A 382 -14.89 -22.46 -6.97
CA ALA A 382 -14.10 -21.22 -6.89
C ALA A 382 -13.84 -20.81 -5.43
N ILE A 383 -14.86 -20.84 -4.57
CA ILE A 383 -14.76 -20.57 -3.13
C ILE A 383 -13.77 -21.54 -2.48
N LYS A 384 -13.94 -22.84 -2.73
CA LYS A 384 -13.07 -23.89 -2.19
C LYS A 384 -11.60 -23.68 -2.59
N TYR A 385 -11.34 -23.37 -3.86
CA TYR A 385 -10.00 -23.08 -4.36
C TYR A 385 -9.41 -21.84 -3.71
N TYR A 386 -10.21 -20.79 -3.56
CA TYR A 386 -9.79 -19.54 -2.94
C TYR A 386 -9.45 -19.74 -1.44
N MET A 387 -10.28 -20.49 -0.70
CA MET A 387 -10.03 -20.86 0.69
C MET A 387 -8.76 -21.69 0.85
N THR A 388 -8.46 -22.59 -0.10
CA THR A 388 -7.21 -23.36 -0.11
C THR A 388 -5.99 -22.45 -0.27
N LYS A 389 -6.09 -21.40 -1.09
CA LYS A 389 -5.02 -20.39 -1.22
C LYS A 389 -4.83 -19.62 0.08
N ILE A 390 -5.91 -19.18 0.74
CA ILE A 390 -5.82 -18.50 2.04
C ILE A 390 -5.09 -19.38 3.06
N SER A 391 -5.43 -20.66 3.13
CA SER A 391 -4.80 -21.60 4.05
C SER A 391 -3.29 -21.77 3.78
N ARG A 392 -2.88 -21.84 2.51
CA ARG A 392 -1.46 -21.95 2.13
C ARG A 392 -0.68 -20.69 2.47
N GLU A 393 -1.23 -19.51 2.24
CA GLU A 393 -0.56 -18.24 2.56
C GLU A 393 -0.54 -17.95 4.07
N ALA A 394 -1.48 -18.50 4.83
CA ALA A 394 -1.48 -18.42 6.29
C ALA A 394 -0.41 -19.31 6.94
N LEU A 395 0.07 -20.34 6.24
CA LEU A 395 1.09 -21.30 6.71
C LEU A 395 2.54 -20.84 6.37
N ASN A 396 2.71 -19.89 5.46
CA ASN A 396 3.99 -19.25 5.11
C ASN A 396 4.14 -17.91 5.86
#